data_91f3e3b9f5966e7da5a4f4b3a4d37a46
#
_entry.id   91f3e3b9f5966e7da5a4f4b3a4d37a46
#
_cell.length_a   1.000
_cell.length_b   1.000
_cell.length_c   1.000
_cell.angle_alpha   90.00
_cell.angle_beta   90.00
_cell.angle_gamma   90.00
#
_symmetry.space_group_name_H-M   'P 1'
#
loop_
_entity.id
_entity.type
_entity.pdbx_description
1 polymer ?
#
loop_
_entity_poly.entity_id
_entity_poly.type
_entity_poly.pdbx_seq_one_letter_code
_entity_poly.pdbx_strand_id
1 'polypeptide(L)'
;HFCISSHAVHYWRGRSKEGKPVDARIINTTSGAGLQGSIGQSNYAAAKAGIAALTLNQAAELGRYNITANAVAPSARTGMTSAVPEMAERMAKPEDGSFDHFAPENVSNLLAWLASAEAESVTGRVFEAEGGRICICDGWRTTAGVDSGAAWAPAEIGAAMKALLAEEVPAQQVWGT
;
A
#
# COMPACT_ATOMS: atom_id res chain seq x y z
N HIS A 1 2.88 13.05 1.96
CA HIS A 1 2.84 12.45 0.61
C HIS A 1 2.11 13.36 -0.38
N PHE A 2 0.84 13.74 -0.14
CA PHE A 2 0.06 14.51 -1.10
C PHE A 2 0.76 15.80 -1.54
N CYS A 3 1.19 16.65 -0.61
CA CYS A 3 1.81 17.95 -0.95
C CYS A 3 3.08 17.78 -1.79
N ILE A 4 3.98 16.86 -1.39
CA ILE A 4 5.25 16.63 -2.10
C ILE A 4 4.98 16.11 -3.51
N SER A 5 4.14 15.08 -3.65
CA SER A 5 3.82 14.52 -4.97
C SER A 5 3.07 15.53 -5.85
N SER A 6 2.18 16.36 -5.28
CA SER A 6 1.50 17.42 -6.02
C SER A 6 2.48 18.42 -6.64
N HIS A 7 3.50 18.86 -5.90
CA HIS A 7 4.54 19.75 -6.44
C HIS A 7 5.37 19.08 -7.53
N ALA A 8 5.80 17.83 -7.32
CA ALA A 8 6.57 17.09 -8.31
C ALA A 8 5.75 16.87 -9.60
N VAL A 9 4.49 16.46 -9.45
CA VAL A 9 3.57 16.26 -10.58
C VAL A 9 3.33 17.53 -11.35
N HIS A 10 3.16 18.67 -10.67
CA HIS A 10 3.02 19.96 -11.34
C HIS A 10 4.22 20.27 -12.24
N TYR A 11 5.43 20.06 -11.75
CA TYR A 11 6.66 20.23 -12.51
C TYR A 11 6.74 19.28 -13.71
N TRP A 12 6.50 17.98 -13.51
CA TRP A 12 6.57 16.99 -14.61
C TRP A 12 5.51 17.22 -15.68
N ARG A 13 4.29 17.58 -15.29
CA ARG A 13 3.23 17.95 -16.23
C ARG A 13 3.58 19.20 -17.04
N GLY A 14 4.23 20.17 -16.42
CA GLY A 14 4.76 21.36 -17.11
C GLY A 14 5.75 20.95 -18.20
N ARG A 15 6.74 20.12 -17.85
CA ARG A 15 7.71 19.58 -18.83
C ARG A 15 7.03 18.84 -19.98
N SER A 16 6.08 17.97 -19.68
CA SER A 16 5.33 17.22 -20.71
C SER A 16 4.58 18.16 -21.67
N LYS A 17 3.96 19.22 -21.15
CA LYS A 17 3.29 20.23 -22.00
C LYS A 17 4.25 21.00 -22.91
N GLU A 18 5.50 21.16 -22.50
CA GLU A 18 6.57 21.77 -23.30
C GLU A 18 7.20 20.79 -24.29
N GLY A 19 6.66 19.58 -24.43
CA GLY A 19 7.21 18.54 -25.30
C GLY A 19 8.53 17.91 -24.79
N LYS A 20 8.91 18.19 -23.55
CA LYS A 20 10.11 17.63 -22.94
C LYS A 20 9.84 16.23 -22.39
N PRO A 21 10.79 15.29 -22.51
CA PRO A 21 10.59 13.94 -22.00
C PRO A 21 10.40 13.94 -20.48
N VAL A 22 9.48 13.10 -20.02
CA VAL A 22 9.25 12.77 -18.61
C VAL A 22 9.42 11.27 -18.45
N ASP A 23 10.19 10.85 -17.47
CA ASP A 23 10.32 9.49 -16.98
C ASP A 23 10.45 9.58 -15.47
N ALA A 24 9.33 9.39 -14.76
CA ALA A 24 9.27 9.69 -13.35
C ALA A 24 8.58 8.57 -12.55
N ARG A 25 9.00 8.43 -11.30
CA ARG A 25 8.52 7.41 -10.37
C ARG A 25 8.06 8.07 -9.08
N ILE A 26 6.86 7.74 -8.64
CA ILE A 26 6.35 8.05 -7.30
C ILE A 26 6.35 6.75 -6.51
N ILE A 27 7.06 6.72 -5.40
CA ILE A 27 7.06 5.58 -4.48
C ILE A 27 6.61 6.09 -3.12
N ASN A 28 5.37 5.80 -2.78
CA ASN A 28 4.77 6.19 -1.52
C ASN A 28 5.06 5.14 -0.42
N THR A 29 5.13 5.57 0.83
CA THR A 29 5.29 4.67 1.96
C THR A 29 3.98 4.55 2.74
N THR A 30 3.31 3.41 2.62
CA THR A 30 2.15 3.03 3.41
C THR A 30 2.57 2.19 4.62
N SER A 31 1.72 1.30 5.11
CA SER A 31 2.01 0.39 6.23
C SER A 31 1.03 -0.79 6.19
N GLY A 32 1.44 -1.95 6.67
CA GLY A 32 0.52 -3.06 6.96
C GLY A 32 -0.67 -2.63 7.82
N ALA A 33 -0.47 -1.72 8.79
CA ALA A 33 -1.57 -1.15 9.57
C ALA A 33 -2.62 -0.41 8.71
N GLY A 34 -2.21 0.22 7.61
CA GLY A 34 -3.13 0.87 6.68
C GLY A 34 -3.84 -0.10 5.72
N LEU A 35 -3.28 -1.28 5.51
CA LEU A 35 -3.83 -2.30 4.62
C LEU A 35 -4.75 -3.28 5.37
N GLN A 36 -4.41 -3.62 6.60
CA GLN A 36 -5.05 -4.67 7.40
C GLN A 36 -5.70 -4.12 8.67
N GLY A 37 -5.46 -2.87 9.01
CA GLY A 37 -5.80 -2.31 10.30
C GLY A 37 -4.76 -2.64 11.37
N SER A 38 -4.81 -1.96 12.52
CA SER A 38 -3.97 -2.22 13.68
C SER A 38 -4.66 -1.71 14.94
N ILE A 39 -4.77 -2.56 15.96
CA ILE A 39 -5.40 -2.18 17.23
C ILE A 39 -4.63 -1.03 17.88
N GLY A 40 -5.35 -0.05 18.41
CA GLY A 40 -4.75 1.13 19.05
C GLY A 40 -4.14 2.18 18.11
N GLN A 41 -4.20 1.97 16.79
CA GLN A 41 -3.59 2.84 15.78
C GLN A 41 -4.59 3.36 14.73
N SER A 42 -5.84 3.60 15.09
CA SER A 42 -6.90 3.95 14.13
C SER A 42 -6.57 5.18 13.27
N ASN A 43 -5.99 6.24 13.84
CA ASN A 43 -5.56 7.43 13.11
C ASN A 43 -4.39 7.15 12.15
N TYR A 44 -3.41 6.35 12.59
CA TYR A 44 -2.28 5.94 11.78
C TYR A 44 -2.74 5.03 10.64
N ALA A 45 -3.56 4.03 10.92
CA ALA A 45 -4.14 3.12 9.93
C ALA A 45 -4.93 3.90 8.87
N ALA A 46 -5.80 4.84 9.28
CA ALA A 46 -6.54 5.69 8.35
C ALA A 46 -5.62 6.54 7.46
N ALA A 47 -4.58 7.15 8.02
CA ALA A 47 -3.60 7.93 7.25
C ALA A 47 -2.85 7.06 6.24
N LYS A 48 -2.41 5.86 6.63
CA LYS A 48 -1.67 4.94 5.78
C LYS A 48 -2.55 4.28 4.71
N ALA A 49 -3.82 3.98 5.02
CA ALA A 49 -4.81 3.58 4.02
C ALA A 49 -5.05 4.67 2.97
N GLY A 50 -5.14 5.93 3.42
CA GLY A 50 -5.25 7.08 2.52
C GLY A 50 -4.07 7.22 1.55
N ILE A 51 -2.84 6.87 1.98
CA ILE A 51 -1.66 6.85 1.11
C ILE A 51 -1.77 5.75 0.05
N ALA A 52 -2.26 4.57 0.39
CA ALA A 52 -2.50 3.48 -0.57
C ALA A 52 -3.53 3.92 -1.62
N ALA A 53 -4.65 4.49 -1.21
CA ALA A 53 -5.67 5.02 -2.12
C ALA A 53 -5.14 6.16 -3.01
N LEU A 54 -4.36 7.10 -2.44
CA LEU A 54 -3.69 8.16 -3.18
C LEU A 54 -2.79 7.58 -4.29
N THR A 55 -2.08 6.51 -4.00
CA THR A 55 -1.20 5.84 -4.97
C THR A 55 -1.97 5.31 -6.18
N LEU A 56 -3.14 4.71 -5.96
CA LEU A 56 -4.00 4.23 -7.05
C LEU A 56 -4.48 5.37 -7.93
N ASN A 57 -4.92 6.47 -7.33
CA ASN A 57 -5.33 7.66 -8.07
C ASN A 57 -4.16 8.26 -8.88
N GLN A 58 -2.99 8.40 -8.26
CA GLN A 58 -1.78 8.89 -8.94
C GLN A 58 -1.41 8.01 -10.13
N ALA A 59 -1.46 6.69 -9.99
CA ALA A 59 -1.19 5.77 -11.08
C ALA A 59 -2.15 5.97 -12.27
N ALA A 60 -3.45 6.07 -11.99
CA ALA A 60 -4.48 6.26 -13.01
C ALA A 60 -4.38 7.62 -13.72
N GLU A 61 -4.13 8.70 -12.96
CA GLU A 61 -4.10 10.06 -13.49
C GLU A 61 -2.81 10.39 -14.24
N LEU A 62 -1.68 9.80 -13.83
CA LEU A 62 -0.35 10.24 -14.23
C LEU A 62 0.30 9.36 -15.30
N GLY A 63 -0.21 8.16 -15.58
CA GLY A 63 0.35 7.26 -16.59
C GLY A 63 0.50 7.91 -17.96
N ARG A 64 -0.45 8.75 -18.37
CA ARG A 64 -0.39 9.52 -19.63
C ARG A 64 0.78 10.50 -19.74
N TYR A 65 1.47 10.79 -18.63
CA TYR A 65 2.66 11.64 -18.58
C TYR A 65 3.94 10.83 -18.40
N ASN A 66 3.88 9.51 -18.55
CA ASN A 66 4.98 8.60 -18.28
C ASN A 66 5.49 8.69 -16.82
N ILE A 67 4.55 8.74 -15.89
CA ILE A 67 4.82 8.76 -14.46
C ILE A 67 4.16 7.52 -13.84
N THR A 68 4.93 6.67 -13.19
CA THR A 68 4.39 5.56 -12.42
C THR A 68 4.21 5.95 -10.95
N ALA A 69 3.25 5.33 -10.28
CA ALA A 69 3.03 5.51 -8.86
C ALA A 69 2.76 4.16 -8.18
N ASN A 70 3.58 3.84 -7.18
CA ASN A 70 3.46 2.62 -6.40
C ASN A 70 3.60 2.94 -4.91
N ALA A 71 3.21 2.03 -4.04
CA ALA A 71 3.39 2.15 -2.60
C ALA A 71 4.09 0.93 -2.02
N VAL A 72 4.85 1.15 -0.95
CA VAL A 72 5.50 0.10 -0.18
C VAL A 72 5.05 0.19 1.27
N ALA A 73 4.64 -0.93 1.85
CA ALA A 73 4.42 -1.15 3.27
C ALA A 73 5.65 -1.90 3.83
N PRO A 74 6.62 -1.18 4.41
CA PRO A 74 7.85 -1.78 4.88
C PRO A 74 7.71 -2.35 6.28
N SER A 75 8.41 -3.44 6.56
CA SER A 75 8.69 -3.93 7.91
C SER A 75 10.21 -4.01 8.10
N ALA A 76 10.76 -3.09 8.87
CA ALA A 76 12.20 -2.99 9.09
C ALA A 76 12.53 -2.35 10.44
N ARG A 77 13.69 -2.69 10.99
CA ARG A 77 14.26 -2.06 12.18
C ARG A 77 14.73 -0.66 11.84
N THR A 78 14.17 0.33 12.53
CA THR A 78 14.49 1.75 12.38
C THR A 78 14.58 2.40 13.76
N GLY A 79 15.09 3.63 13.83
CA GLY A 79 15.07 4.38 15.08
C GLY A 79 13.69 4.49 15.73
N MET A 80 12.62 4.55 14.92
CA MET A 80 11.24 4.60 15.44
C MET A 80 10.78 3.26 16.02
N THR A 81 11.06 2.15 15.35
CA THR A 81 10.68 0.81 15.84
C THR A 81 11.52 0.42 17.06
N SER A 82 12.79 0.80 17.08
CA SER A 82 13.68 0.55 18.21
C SER A 82 13.37 1.39 19.47
N ALA A 83 12.59 2.46 19.32
CA ALA A 83 12.13 3.25 20.47
C ALA A 83 10.98 2.59 21.24
N VAL A 84 10.36 1.54 20.70
CA VAL A 84 9.30 0.75 21.35
C VAL A 84 9.93 -0.54 21.86
N PRO A 85 9.99 -0.79 23.19
CA PRO A 85 10.72 -1.93 23.77
C PRO A 85 10.37 -3.29 23.15
N GLU A 86 9.10 -3.60 23.02
CA GLU A 86 8.62 -4.87 22.44
C GLU A 86 9.05 -5.04 20.97
N MET A 87 9.05 -3.95 20.20
CA MET A 87 9.51 -3.98 18.81
C MET A 87 11.03 -4.05 18.73
N ALA A 88 11.75 -3.38 19.63
CA ALA A 88 13.21 -3.42 19.70
C ALA A 88 13.69 -4.86 19.94
N GLU A 89 13.07 -5.58 20.87
CA GLU A 89 13.36 -6.98 21.15
C GLU A 89 13.04 -7.87 19.95
N ARG A 90 11.81 -7.78 19.41
CA ARG A 90 11.37 -8.58 18.27
C ARG A 90 12.22 -8.39 17.03
N MET A 91 12.71 -7.17 16.81
CA MET A 91 13.46 -6.78 15.61
C MET A 91 14.97 -6.71 15.86
N ALA A 92 15.48 -7.27 16.95
CA ALA A 92 16.89 -7.23 17.28
C ALA A 92 17.72 -7.85 16.14
N LYS A 93 18.92 -7.26 15.93
CA LYS A 93 19.87 -7.81 14.96
C LYS A 93 20.45 -9.12 15.50
N PRO A 94 20.52 -10.20 14.69
CA PRO A 94 21.20 -11.42 15.07
C PRO A 94 22.67 -11.18 15.42
N GLU A 95 23.14 -11.77 16.52
CA GLU A 95 24.56 -11.66 16.92
C GLU A 95 25.43 -12.75 16.31
N ASP A 96 24.83 -13.83 15.80
CA ASP A 96 25.50 -15.00 15.24
C ASP A 96 25.89 -14.86 13.75
N GLY A 97 25.65 -13.68 13.16
CA GLY A 97 25.92 -13.42 11.75
C GLY A 97 24.89 -14.03 10.78
N SER A 98 23.78 -14.58 11.27
CA SER A 98 22.68 -15.05 10.44
C SER A 98 21.99 -13.89 9.70
N PHE A 99 21.08 -14.23 8.78
CA PHE A 99 20.36 -13.24 8.00
C PHE A 99 19.55 -12.28 8.90
N ASP A 100 19.89 -11.00 8.80
CA ASP A 100 19.17 -9.94 9.54
C ASP A 100 17.84 -9.63 8.85
N HIS A 101 16.79 -10.30 9.33
CA HIS A 101 15.45 -10.24 8.74
C HIS A 101 14.88 -8.82 8.72
N PHE A 102 15.19 -8.01 9.73
CA PHE A 102 14.67 -6.65 9.85
C PHE A 102 15.66 -5.56 9.42
N ALA A 103 16.72 -5.91 8.70
CA ALA A 103 17.63 -4.92 8.14
C ALA A 103 16.87 -4.00 7.15
N PRO A 104 17.02 -2.66 7.26
CA PRO A 104 16.34 -1.72 6.35
C PRO A 104 16.72 -1.92 4.87
N GLU A 105 17.88 -2.45 4.61
CA GLU A 105 18.40 -2.75 3.28
C GLU A 105 17.52 -3.75 2.54
N ASN A 106 16.86 -4.66 3.24
CA ASN A 106 15.93 -5.63 2.64
C ASN A 106 14.76 -4.93 1.93
N VAL A 107 14.31 -3.80 2.48
CA VAL A 107 13.24 -2.99 1.89
C VAL A 107 13.79 -2.06 0.81
N SER A 108 14.96 -1.46 1.02
CA SER A 108 15.53 -0.47 0.11
C SER A 108 15.84 -1.03 -1.27
N ASN A 109 16.13 -2.32 -1.38
CA ASN A 109 16.35 -2.98 -2.67
C ASN A 109 15.09 -2.97 -3.55
N LEU A 110 13.91 -3.17 -2.97
CA LEU A 110 12.64 -3.02 -3.70
C LEU A 110 12.42 -1.58 -4.17
N LEU A 111 12.73 -0.60 -3.31
CA LEU A 111 12.61 0.82 -3.66
C LEU A 111 13.55 1.19 -4.81
N ALA A 112 14.78 0.69 -4.80
CA ALA A 112 15.74 0.91 -5.88
C ALA A 112 15.26 0.30 -7.21
N TRP A 113 14.71 -0.91 -7.17
CA TRP A 113 14.13 -1.54 -8.36
C TRP A 113 12.91 -0.77 -8.88
N LEU A 114 11.98 -0.37 -8.01
CA LEU A 114 10.81 0.43 -8.40
C LEU A 114 11.20 1.80 -9.00
N ALA A 115 12.34 2.34 -8.61
CA ALA A 115 12.87 3.58 -9.16
C ALA A 115 13.60 3.39 -10.51
N SER A 116 13.93 2.17 -10.89
CA SER A 116 14.70 1.86 -12.10
C SER A 116 13.84 1.84 -13.36
N ALA A 117 14.49 1.76 -14.53
CA ALA A 117 13.84 1.58 -15.80
C ALA A 117 13.17 0.19 -15.94
N GLU A 118 13.66 -0.83 -15.23
CA GLU A 118 13.06 -2.17 -15.26
C GLU A 118 11.62 -2.21 -14.74
N ALA A 119 11.25 -1.27 -13.88
CA ALA A 119 9.91 -1.13 -13.32
C ALA A 119 9.01 -0.14 -14.08
N GLU A 120 9.35 0.25 -15.32
CA GLU A 120 8.61 1.24 -16.09
C GLU A 120 7.13 0.91 -16.33
N SER A 121 6.81 -0.38 -16.41
CA SER A 121 5.44 -0.87 -16.58
C SER A 121 4.69 -1.11 -15.26
N VAL A 122 5.37 -0.97 -14.12
CA VAL A 122 4.79 -1.25 -12.80
C VAL A 122 4.19 0.03 -12.23
N THR A 123 2.87 0.07 -12.14
CA THR A 123 2.14 1.23 -11.59
C THR A 123 0.85 0.78 -10.91
N GLY A 124 0.38 1.55 -9.93
CA GLY A 124 -0.85 1.26 -9.19
C GLY A 124 -0.72 0.04 -8.28
N ARG A 125 0.48 -0.31 -7.85
CA ARG A 125 0.71 -1.46 -6.98
C ARG A 125 1.07 -1.03 -5.57
N VAL A 126 0.64 -1.85 -4.63
CA VAL A 126 1.04 -1.76 -3.23
C VAL A 126 1.82 -3.03 -2.91
N PHE A 127 3.01 -2.87 -2.35
CA PHE A 127 3.89 -3.96 -1.98
C PHE A 127 4.07 -4.01 -0.47
N GLU A 128 4.07 -5.20 0.12
CA GLU A 128 4.68 -5.44 1.41
C GLU A 128 6.11 -5.96 1.22
N ALA A 129 7.04 -5.49 2.05
CA ALA A 129 8.41 -5.93 2.05
C ALA A 129 8.92 -6.13 3.48
N GLU A 130 9.32 -7.35 3.80
CA GLU A 130 9.87 -7.75 5.09
C GLU A 130 10.92 -8.86 4.90
N GLY A 131 12.12 -8.64 5.38
CA GLY A 131 13.20 -9.61 5.22
C GLY A 131 13.45 -9.94 3.75
N GLY A 132 13.44 -11.23 3.43
CA GLY A 132 13.56 -11.73 2.06
C GLY A 132 12.24 -11.84 1.30
N ARG A 133 11.12 -11.43 1.91
CA ARG A 133 9.79 -11.60 1.33
C ARG A 133 9.26 -10.29 0.75
N ILE A 134 8.76 -10.36 -0.48
CA ILE A 134 8.03 -9.26 -1.14
C ILE A 134 6.68 -9.82 -1.60
N CYS A 135 5.60 -9.11 -1.27
CA CYS A 135 4.25 -9.46 -1.70
C CYS A 135 3.59 -8.28 -2.42
N ILE A 136 2.73 -8.58 -3.37
CA ILE A 136 1.78 -7.60 -3.91
C ILE A 136 0.51 -7.69 -3.08
N CYS A 137 0.05 -6.56 -2.56
CA CYS A 137 -1.20 -6.47 -1.84
C CYS A 137 -2.32 -6.14 -2.82
N ASP A 138 -3.29 -7.02 -2.91
CA ASP A 138 -4.54 -6.72 -3.60
C ASP A 138 -5.40 -5.81 -2.71
N GLY A 139 -5.83 -4.71 -3.28
CA GLY A 139 -6.72 -3.76 -2.59
C GLY A 139 -8.17 -4.27 -2.52
N TRP A 140 -9.06 -3.38 -2.09
CA TRP A 140 -10.49 -3.62 -2.07
C TRP A 140 -11.00 -3.97 -3.47
N ARG A 141 -11.67 -5.10 -3.58
CA ARG A 141 -12.30 -5.56 -4.82
C ARG A 141 -13.79 -5.76 -4.57
N THR A 142 -14.60 -5.29 -5.50
CA THR A 142 -16.02 -5.66 -5.52
C THR A 142 -16.13 -7.11 -5.97
N THR A 143 -16.76 -7.93 -5.16
CA THR A 143 -17.05 -9.33 -5.47
C THR A 143 -18.42 -9.49 -6.14
N ALA A 144 -18.98 -10.70 -6.16
CA ALA A 144 -20.34 -10.91 -6.62
C ALA A 144 -21.32 -10.08 -5.78
N GLY A 145 -22.40 -9.62 -6.40
CA GLY A 145 -23.42 -8.84 -5.75
C GLY A 145 -24.81 -9.45 -5.97
N VAL A 146 -25.80 -8.94 -5.26
CA VAL A 146 -27.22 -9.21 -5.53
C VAL A 146 -27.88 -7.90 -5.94
N ASP A 147 -28.78 -7.98 -6.89
CA ASP A 147 -29.59 -6.86 -7.37
C ASP A 147 -31.05 -7.23 -7.29
N SER A 148 -31.85 -6.42 -6.63
CA SER A 148 -33.30 -6.61 -6.54
C SER A 148 -34.08 -6.10 -7.77
N GLY A 149 -33.38 -5.37 -8.66
CA GLY A 149 -33.99 -4.63 -9.76
C GLY A 149 -34.88 -3.45 -9.32
N ALA A 150 -34.95 -3.16 -8.03
CA ALA A 150 -35.69 -2.06 -7.41
C ALA A 150 -35.04 -1.61 -6.10
N ALA A 151 -35.63 -0.61 -5.44
CA ALA A 151 -35.19 -0.21 -4.12
C ALA A 151 -35.45 -1.35 -3.11
N TRP A 152 -34.39 -1.69 -2.34
CA TRP A 152 -34.51 -2.70 -1.28
C TRP A 152 -35.43 -2.23 -0.14
N ALA A 153 -36.38 -3.05 0.25
CA ALA A 153 -36.99 -2.86 1.56
C ALA A 153 -36.04 -3.34 2.67
N PRO A 154 -35.99 -2.65 3.82
CA PRO A 154 -35.07 -3.05 4.91
C PRO A 154 -35.24 -4.51 5.37
N ALA A 155 -36.43 -5.05 5.31
CA ALA A 155 -36.72 -6.43 5.71
C ALA A 155 -36.16 -7.49 4.75
N GLU A 156 -35.88 -7.13 3.50
CA GLU A 156 -35.35 -8.03 2.46
C GLU A 156 -33.82 -8.12 2.48
N ILE A 157 -33.13 -7.05 2.96
CA ILE A 157 -31.67 -6.95 2.96
C ILE A 157 -31.05 -8.09 3.76
N GLY A 158 -31.64 -8.47 4.91
CA GLY A 158 -31.07 -9.50 5.76
C GLY A 158 -30.91 -10.86 5.09
N ALA A 159 -31.89 -11.27 4.28
CA ALA A 159 -31.85 -12.54 3.53
C ALA A 159 -30.80 -12.47 2.41
N ALA A 160 -30.75 -11.36 1.67
CA ALA A 160 -29.79 -11.14 0.60
C ALA A 160 -28.34 -11.13 1.14
N MET A 161 -28.09 -10.43 2.25
CA MET A 161 -26.76 -10.40 2.88
C MET A 161 -26.33 -11.77 3.42
N LYS A 162 -27.25 -12.53 4.00
CA LYS A 162 -26.94 -13.89 4.48
C LYS A 162 -26.49 -14.80 3.34
N ALA A 163 -27.10 -14.70 2.18
CA ALA A 163 -26.69 -15.46 1.00
C ALA A 163 -25.30 -15.03 0.51
N LEU A 164 -25.05 -13.73 0.36
CA LEU A 164 -23.74 -13.20 -0.04
C LEU A 164 -22.62 -13.62 0.91
N LEU A 165 -22.83 -13.43 2.21
CA LEU A 165 -21.80 -13.73 3.22
C LEU A 165 -21.49 -15.22 3.35
N ALA A 166 -22.38 -16.11 2.89
CA ALA A 166 -22.12 -17.55 2.90
C ALA A 166 -21.08 -17.98 1.84
N GLU A 167 -20.93 -17.20 0.78
CA GLU A 167 -20.03 -17.49 -0.34
C GLU A 167 -18.71 -16.68 -0.29
N GLU A 168 -18.63 -15.68 0.62
CA GLU A 168 -17.49 -14.79 0.72
C GLU A 168 -16.36 -15.35 1.59
N VAL A 169 -15.14 -14.94 1.26
CA VAL A 169 -13.99 -15.18 2.15
C VAL A 169 -14.17 -14.42 3.47
N PRO A 170 -13.75 -14.99 4.58
CA PRO A 170 -13.80 -14.30 5.86
C PRO A 170 -13.11 -12.94 5.79
N ALA A 171 -13.63 -11.97 6.54
CA ALA A 171 -12.99 -10.66 6.66
C ALA A 171 -11.55 -10.81 7.13
N GLN A 172 -10.68 -9.98 6.57
CA GLN A 172 -9.26 -9.96 6.94
C GLN A 172 -9.11 -9.66 8.44
N GLN A 173 -8.27 -10.44 9.11
CA GLN A 173 -7.94 -10.19 10.51
C GLN A 173 -7.10 -8.91 10.64
N VAL A 174 -7.44 -8.13 11.65
CA VAL A 174 -6.69 -6.92 12.01
C VAL A 174 -5.42 -7.33 12.76
N TRP A 175 -4.34 -6.61 12.57
CA TRP A 175 -3.09 -6.81 13.30
C TRP A 175 -3.31 -6.65 14.82
N GLY A 176 -2.89 -7.65 15.58
CA GLY A 176 -3.02 -7.70 17.05
C GLY A 176 -4.30 -8.38 17.54
N THR A 177 -5.04 -9.10 16.65
CA THR A 177 -6.14 -10.00 17.05
C THR A 177 -5.76 -11.46 16.93
#